data_d4a8653a0a9b0e76e4adc73b42bbc610
#
_entry.id   d4a8653a0a9b0e76e4adc73b42bbc610
#
_cell.length_a   1.000
_cell.length_b   1.000
_cell.length_c   1.000
_cell.angle_alpha   90.00
_cell.angle_beta   90.00
_cell.angle_gamma   90.00
#
_symmetry.space_group_name_H-M   'P 1'
#
loop_
_entity.id
_entity.type
_entity.pdbx_description
1 polymer ?
#
loop_
_entity_poly.entity_id
_entity_poly.type
_entity_poly.pdbx_seq_one_letter_code
_entity_poly.pdbx_strand_id
1 'polypeptide(L)'
;MNFNRQIFFVKFGSFDTHGNQAEEHPILLRELSVALWKFQKALEELGVHKKVATFTTSDFGRTLGNNGDGTDHAWSTINLLMSDSTIIKGGKFVGDLPDFTMGGDHDI
;
A
#
# COMPACT_ATOMS: atom_id res chain seq x y z
N MET A 1 -5.04 30.64 9.52
CA MET A 1 -6.10 29.65 9.71
C MET A 1 -5.47 28.42 10.38
N ASN A 2 -5.88 28.08 11.60
CA ASN A 2 -5.40 26.85 12.25
C ASN A 2 -6.34 25.69 11.83
N PHE A 3 -5.86 24.83 10.96
CA PHE A 3 -6.56 23.60 10.64
C PHE A 3 -6.24 22.54 11.69
N ASN A 4 -7.25 22.03 12.37
CA ASN A 4 -7.09 20.98 13.39
C ASN A 4 -6.78 19.60 12.79
N ARG A 5 -7.16 19.39 11.51
CA ARG A 5 -6.92 18.15 10.76
C ARG A 5 -6.89 18.47 9.26
N GLN A 6 -5.97 17.83 8.56
CA GLN A 6 -5.89 17.91 7.10
C GLN A 6 -5.76 16.49 6.54
N ILE A 7 -6.41 16.25 5.43
CA ILE A 7 -6.33 14.98 4.69
C ILE A 7 -5.87 15.33 3.27
N PHE A 8 -4.80 14.67 2.84
CA PHE A 8 -4.26 14.78 1.50
C PHE A 8 -4.45 13.45 0.80
N PHE A 9 -4.99 13.50 -0.40
CA PHE A 9 -5.15 12.33 -1.25
C PHE A 9 -4.21 12.43 -2.46
N VAL A 10 -3.45 11.37 -2.70
CA VAL A 10 -2.51 11.27 -3.82
C VAL A 10 -2.78 9.96 -4.56
N LYS A 11 -3.10 10.06 -5.84
CA LYS A 11 -3.20 8.89 -6.71
C LYS A 11 -1.82 8.53 -7.23
N PHE A 12 -1.46 7.26 -7.14
CA PHE A 12 -0.17 6.76 -7.55
C PHE A 12 -0.29 5.47 -8.37
N GLY A 13 0.42 5.42 -9.48
CA GLY A 13 0.63 4.25 -10.32
C GLY A 13 -0.63 3.68 -10.97
N SER A 14 -0.46 2.55 -11.60
CA SER A 14 -1.53 1.67 -12.00
C SER A 14 -1.16 0.25 -11.63
N PHE A 15 -1.65 -0.21 -10.49
CA PHE A 15 -1.44 -1.58 -10.01
C PHE A 15 -2.43 -2.58 -10.61
N ASP A 16 -3.19 -2.15 -11.60
CA ASP A 16 -4.17 -2.97 -12.31
C ASP A 16 -3.50 -3.81 -13.41
N THR A 17 -2.60 -4.69 -13.00
CA THR A 17 -1.72 -5.46 -13.87
C THR A 17 -2.36 -6.79 -14.26
N HIS A 18 -3.30 -6.77 -15.21
CA HIS A 18 -3.88 -7.98 -15.81
C HIS A 18 -2.95 -8.68 -16.80
N GLY A 19 -1.89 -8.00 -17.26
CA GLY A 19 -0.84 -8.51 -18.14
C GLY A 19 0.51 -7.93 -17.73
N ASN A 20 1.58 -8.61 -18.14
CA ASN A 20 2.97 -8.20 -17.88
C ASN A 20 3.28 -7.92 -16.39
N GLN A 21 2.52 -8.54 -15.49
CA GLN A 21 2.59 -8.25 -14.05
C GLN A 21 3.97 -8.53 -13.45
N ALA A 22 4.61 -9.61 -13.90
CA ALA A 22 5.91 -10.01 -13.37
C ALA A 22 7.01 -8.95 -13.60
N GLU A 23 6.90 -8.17 -14.68
CA GLU A 23 7.84 -7.08 -14.98
C GLU A 23 7.40 -5.75 -14.38
N GLU A 24 6.13 -5.41 -14.49
CA GLU A 24 5.60 -4.09 -14.08
C GLU A 24 5.46 -3.94 -12.56
N HIS A 25 4.96 -4.95 -11.87
CA HIS A 25 4.66 -4.86 -10.45
C HIS A 25 5.90 -4.55 -9.58
N PRO A 26 7.06 -5.19 -9.79
CA PRO A 26 8.27 -4.83 -9.05
C PRO A 26 8.73 -3.38 -9.26
N ILE A 27 8.54 -2.84 -10.47
CA ILE A 27 8.87 -1.45 -10.79
C ILE A 27 7.97 -0.50 -10.02
N LEU A 28 6.66 -0.74 -10.04
CA LEU A 28 5.67 0.06 -9.31
C LEU A 28 5.92 0.04 -7.79
N LEU A 29 6.22 -1.13 -7.22
CA LEU A 29 6.55 -1.26 -5.81
C LEU A 29 7.84 -0.51 -5.45
N ARG A 30 8.85 -0.55 -6.30
CA ARG A 30 10.09 0.21 -6.12
C ARG A 30 9.82 1.71 -6.14
N GLU A 31 9.05 2.20 -7.11
CA GLU A 31 8.69 3.62 -7.20
C GLU A 31 7.91 4.08 -5.98
N LEU A 32 6.92 3.30 -5.54
CA LEU A 32 6.17 3.57 -4.32
C LEU A 32 7.09 3.64 -3.10
N SER A 33 7.98 2.67 -2.94
CA SER A 33 8.93 2.63 -1.83
C SER A 33 9.84 3.87 -1.80
N VAL A 34 10.37 4.27 -2.95
CA VAL A 34 11.22 5.47 -3.07
C VAL A 34 10.41 6.73 -2.77
N ALA A 35 9.17 6.82 -3.25
CA ALA A 35 8.31 7.98 -3.01
C ALA A 35 7.99 8.11 -1.50
N LEU A 36 7.61 7.02 -0.84
CA LEU A 36 7.34 6.99 0.61
C LEU A 36 8.58 7.38 1.41
N TRP A 37 9.75 6.84 1.05
CA TRP A 37 11.01 7.19 1.72
C TRP A 37 11.35 8.67 1.58
N LYS A 38 11.27 9.24 0.37
CA LYS A 38 11.53 10.67 0.12
C LYS A 38 10.54 11.55 0.88
N PHE A 39 9.27 11.16 0.90
CA PHE A 39 8.24 11.88 1.64
C PHE A 39 8.52 11.88 3.13
N GLN A 40 8.89 10.73 3.71
CA GLN A 40 9.27 10.64 5.13
C GLN A 40 10.47 11.54 5.43
N LYS A 41 11.50 11.57 4.57
CA LYS A 41 12.66 12.46 4.75
C LYS A 41 12.27 13.93 4.71
N ALA A 42 11.40 14.33 3.80
CA ALA A 42 10.87 15.69 3.76
C ALA A 42 10.10 16.07 5.03
N LEU A 43 9.28 15.17 5.58
CA LEU A 43 8.58 15.39 6.84
C LEU A 43 9.54 15.54 8.02
N GLU A 44 10.64 14.79 8.04
CA GLU A 44 11.70 14.89 9.05
C GLU A 44 12.42 16.24 8.96
N GLU A 45 12.81 16.67 7.76
CA GLU A 45 13.45 17.98 7.52
C GLU A 45 12.54 19.15 7.93
N LEU A 46 11.23 19.03 7.68
CA LEU A 46 10.24 20.03 8.09
C LEU A 46 9.90 19.96 9.59
N GLY A 47 10.36 18.95 10.32
CA GLY A 47 10.05 18.75 11.73
C GLY A 47 8.59 18.40 12.03
N VAL A 48 7.84 17.88 11.03
CA VAL A 48 6.41 17.56 11.16
C VAL A 48 6.09 16.06 11.13
N HIS A 49 7.10 15.20 10.99
CA HIS A 49 6.93 13.74 10.91
C HIS A 49 6.10 13.13 12.06
N LYS A 50 6.14 13.74 13.25
CA LYS A 50 5.33 13.30 14.42
C LYS A 50 3.87 13.71 14.36
N LYS A 51 3.45 14.39 13.30
CA LYS A 51 2.08 14.88 13.11
C LYS A 51 1.41 14.29 11.89
N VAL A 52 2.11 13.43 11.14
CA VAL A 52 1.65 12.88 9.88
C VAL A 52 1.62 11.36 9.95
N ALA A 53 0.50 10.78 9.55
CA ALA A 53 0.36 9.37 9.26
C ALA A 53 0.06 9.22 7.77
N THR A 54 0.80 8.36 7.10
CA THR A 54 0.65 8.06 5.67
C THR A 54 0.22 6.62 5.53
N PHE A 55 -0.81 6.36 4.75
CA PHE A 55 -1.27 5.01 4.48
C PHE A 55 -1.65 4.85 3.01
N THR A 56 -1.50 3.64 2.51
CA THR A 56 -2.02 3.28 1.20
C THR A 56 -3.45 2.78 1.32
N THR A 57 -4.19 2.89 0.23
CA THR A 57 -5.50 2.26 0.06
C THR A 57 -5.62 1.81 -1.39
N SER A 58 -6.32 0.73 -1.61
CA SER A 58 -6.56 0.16 -2.94
C SER A 58 -8.05 -0.14 -3.09
N ASP A 59 -8.54 -0.05 -4.33
CA ASP A 59 -9.94 -0.34 -4.65
C ASP A 59 -10.22 -1.86 -4.64
N PHE A 60 -9.19 -2.67 -4.92
CA PHE A 60 -9.31 -4.14 -4.97
C PHE A 60 -7.96 -4.80 -4.62
N GLY A 61 -8.03 -6.06 -4.28
CA GLY A 61 -6.88 -6.96 -4.19
C GLY A 61 -6.64 -7.71 -5.49
N ARG A 62 -5.77 -8.72 -5.43
CA ARG A 62 -5.45 -9.58 -6.57
C ARG A 62 -5.68 -11.03 -6.19
N THR A 63 -6.19 -11.82 -7.15
CA THR A 63 -6.34 -13.26 -7.00
C THR A 63 -4.97 -13.93 -6.80
N LEU A 64 -4.96 -15.04 -6.08
CA LEU A 64 -3.79 -15.91 -5.97
C LEU A 64 -3.52 -16.66 -7.29
N GLY A 65 -4.60 -16.92 -8.05
CA GLY A 65 -4.53 -17.54 -9.36
C GLY A 65 -3.97 -16.59 -10.42
N ASN A 66 -3.09 -17.09 -11.27
CA ASN A 66 -2.55 -16.38 -12.42
C ASN A 66 -3.45 -16.60 -13.64
N ASN A 67 -3.74 -15.55 -14.41
CA ASN A 67 -4.55 -15.60 -15.63
C ASN A 67 -3.71 -15.87 -16.91
N GLY A 68 -2.41 -16.16 -16.74
CA GLY A 68 -1.46 -16.40 -17.83
C GLY A 68 -0.36 -15.35 -17.95
N ASP A 69 -0.65 -14.08 -17.64
CA ASP A 69 0.29 -12.96 -17.75
C ASP A 69 0.18 -11.97 -16.59
N GLY A 70 -0.84 -12.10 -15.78
CA GLY A 70 -1.11 -11.31 -14.60
C GLY A 70 -2.10 -11.98 -13.66
N THR A 71 -2.84 -11.20 -12.91
CA THR A 71 -3.86 -11.66 -11.97
C THR A 71 -5.14 -10.84 -12.13
N ASP A 72 -6.27 -11.39 -11.70
CA ASP A 72 -7.55 -10.71 -11.71
C ASP A 72 -7.84 -10.00 -10.39
N HIS A 73 -8.94 -9.25 -10.33
CA HIS A 73 -9.35 -8.55 -9.12
C HIS A 73 -9.81 -9.55 -8.05
N ALA A 74 -9.48 -9.25 -6.79
CA ALA A 74 -9.98 -9.95 -5.63
C ALA A 74 -10.32 -8.95 -4.53
N TRP A 75 -11.03 -9.38 -3.49
CA TRP A 75 -11.55 -8.49 -2.46
C TRP A 75 -10.51 -8.09 -1.40
N SER A 76 -9.49 -8.91 -1.16
CA SER A 76 -8.53 -8.68 -0.08
C SER A 76 -7.22 -8.10 -0.58
N THR A 77 -6.62 -7.20 0.20
CA THR A 77 -5.32 -6.62 -0.09
C THR A 77 -4.58 -6.26 1.20
N ILE A 78 -3.28 -6.02 1.06
CA ILE A 78 -2.43 -5.52 2.13
C ILE A 78 -2.16 -4.04 1.88
N ASN A 79 -2.39 -3.22 2.90
CA ASN A 79 -2.08 -1.81 2.86
C ASN A 79 -0.90 -1.48 3.77
N LEU A 80 -0.14 -0.47 3.40
CA LEU A 80 0.99 0.02 4.18
C LEU A 80 0.53 1.19 5.05
N LEU A 81 1.04 1.22 6.28
CA LEU A 81 0.87 2.33 7.19
C LEU A 81 2.24 2.79 7.69
N MET A 82 2.56 4.05 7.47
CA MET A 82 3.82 4.68 7.86
C MET A 82 3.52 5.88 8.77
N SER A 83 4.18 5.91 9.91
CA SER A 83 4.07 7.02 10.88
C SER A 83 5.28 7.01 11.81
N ASP A 84 5.45 8.07 12.59
CA ASP A 84 6.43 8.09 13.68
C ASP A 84 6.10 7.03 14.75
N SER A 85 7.13 6.42 15.31
CA SER A 85 6.99 5.34 16.29
C SER A 85 6.29 5.76 17.59
N THR A 86 6.20 7.06 17.85
CA THR A 86 5.45 7.62 18.99
C THR A 86 3.93 7.63 18.74
N ILE A 87 3.51 7.51 17.49
CA ILE A 87 2.10 7.45 17.09
C ILE A 87 1.69 5.99 16.91
N ILE A 88 2.47 5.22 16.12
CA ILE A 88 2.15 3.83 15.79
C ILE A 88 3.42 2.99 15.92
N LYS A 89 3.35 1.92 16.70
CA LYS A 89 4.43 0.93 16.77
C LYS A 89 4.39 0.07 15.51
N GLY A 90 5.34 0.30 14.61
CA GLY A 90 5.49 -0.43 13.36
C GLY A 90 6.18 -1.80 13.50
N GLY A 91 6.57 -2.37 12.37
CA GLY A 91 7.29 -3.65 12.29
C GLY A 91 6.43 -4.88 12.55
N LYS A 92 5.11 -4.77 12.35
CA LYS A 92 4.16 -5.87 12.52
C LYS A 92 3.03 -5.78 11.52
N PHE A 93 2.40 -6.91 11.27
CA PHE A 93 1.10 -6.97 10.60
C PHE A 93 -0.02 -6.68 11.62
N VAL A 94 -1.09 -6.05 11.15
CA VAL A 94 -2.31 -5.77 11.90
C VAL A 94 -3.47 -6.37 11.12
N GLY A 95 -4.28 -7.18 11.78
CA GLY A 95 -5.36 -7.99 11.18
C GLY A 95 -4.92 -9.43 10.96
N ASP A 96 -5.88 -10.23 10.59
CA ASP A 96 -5.67 -11.64 10.28
C ASP A 96 -5.45 -11.81 8.78
N LEU A 97 -4.47 -12.62 8.41
CA LEU A 97 -4.28 -12.99 7.02
C LEU A 97 -5.34 -14.02 6.62
N PRO A 98 -5.94 -13.89 5.43
CA PRO A 98 -6.87 -14.89 4.94
C PRO A 98 -6.16 -16.22 4.67
N ASP A 99 -6.92 -17.29 4.48
CA ASP A 99 -6.39 -18.53 3.95
C ASP A 99 -5.94 -18.32 2.50
N PHE A 100 -4.68 -18.61 2.22
CA PHE A 100 -4.07 -18.48 0.89
C PHE A 100 -4.23 -19.75 0.03
N THR A 101 -5.31 -20.49 0.21
CA THR A 101 -5.63 -21.62 -0.66
C THR A 101 -6.11 -21.09 -2.02
N MET A 102 -5.34 -21.37 -3.08
CA MET A 102 -5.71 -21.01 -4.45
C MET A 102 -7.07 -21.61 -4.83
N GLY A 103 -7.99 -20.78 -5.33
CA GLY A 103 -9.37 -21.17 -5.62
C GLY A 103 -10.25 -21.41 -4.37
N GLY A 104 -9.78 -21.06 -3.19
CA GLY A 104 -10.56 -21.09 -1.95
C GLY A 104 -11.50 -19.89 -1.80
N ASP A 105 -12.26 -19.87 -0.71
CA ASP A 105 -13.29 -18.84 -0.42
C ASP A 105 -12.72 -17.43 -0.30
N HIS A 106 -11.41 -17.28 -0.11
CA HIS A 106 -10.71 -16.00 0.03
C HIS A 106 -9.93 -15.58 -1.24
N ASP A 107 -10.02 -16.36 -2.32
CA ASP A 107 -9.37 -16.08 -3.62
C ASP A 107 -10.40 -15.58 -4.64
N ILE A 108 -11.22 -14.59 -4.25
CA ILE A 108 -12.28 -14.01 -5.08
C ILE A 108 -12.25 -12.47 -5.03
#